data_f2f1dcdf87d0c467d0d0a1708e6e64c7
#
_entry.id   f2f1dcdf87d0c467d0d0a1708e6e64c7
#
_cell.length_a   1.000
_cell.length_b   1.000
_cell.length_c   1.000
_cell.angle_alpha   90.00
_cell.angle_beta   90.00
_cell.angle_gamma   90.00
#
_symmetry.space_group_name_H-M   'P 1'
#
loop_
_entity.id
_entity.type
_entity.pdbx_description
1 polymer ?
#
loop_
_entity_poly.entity_id
_entity_poly.type
_entity_poly.pdbx_seq_one_letter_code
_entity_poly.pdbx_strand_id
1 'polypeptide(L)'
;MRNLVLLGGGYGNMRVLLRLLPNHLPNDVQITLIDRTPFHSLKTEFYALAAGTSTDKEVRVAFPDNARLKCVYGEIVKINREEKLVELADGTVVDYDDLVIGLGCEDKYHGVPGAPEYTHSIQTIAKARVTFEKLCSLPPGSTVGIIGAGLSGIELASELRESRADLNIKLFDRSHRILRDFPEKLSEYIKEWFEKHDVEVIAKANVTAVEPGKVHNNDQVI
;
A
#
# COMPACT_ATOMS: atom_id res chain seq x y z
N MET A 1 11.10 -30.78 14.85
CA MET A 1 11.59 -29.54 14.23
C MET A 1 10.57 -28.46 14.54
N ARG A 2 10.98 -27.36 15.15
CA ARG A 2 10.09 -26.24 15.48
C ARG A 2 9.69 -25.50 14.20
N ASN A 3 8.43 -25.10 14.10
CA ASN A 3 7.90 -24.38 12.96
C ASN A 3 7.69 -22.90 13.31
N LEU A 4 8.52 -22.02 12.76
CA LEU A 4 8.33 -20.57 12.80
C LEU A 4 7.45 -20.17 11.62
N VAL A 5 6.20 -19.78 11.89
CA VAL A 5 5.27 -19.34 10.84
C VAL A 5 5.28 -17.82 10.72
N LEU A 6 5.47 -17.33 9.49
CA LEU A 6 5.44 -15.92 9.13
C LEU A 6 4.17 -15.65 8.30
N LEU A 7 3.28 -14.80 8.81
CA LEU A 7 2.06 -14.42 8.10
C LEU A 7 2.30 -13.13 7.30
N GLY A 8 2.19 -13.23 5.98
CA GLY A 8 2.41 -12.14 5.03
C GLY A 8 3.87 -12.00 4.58
N GLY A 9 4.09 -11.99 3.29
CA GLY A 9 5.39 -11.79 2.62
C GLY A 9 5.79 -10.32 2.44
N GLY A 10 5.30 -9.42 3.31
CA GLY A 10 5.62 -8.00 3.30
C GLY A 10 7.02 -7.69 3.83
N TYR A 11 7.39 -6.40 3.86
CA TYR A 11 8.74 -5.92 4.26
C TYR A 11 9.24 -6.47 5.59
N GLY A 12 8.36 -6.54 6.62
CA GLY A 12 8.73 -7.03 7.94
C GLY A 12 9.22 -8.47 7.90
N ASN A 13 8.42 -9.37 7.33
CA ASN A 13 8.76 -10.79 7.23
C ASN A 13 9.87 -11.07 6.22
N MET A 14 9.98 -10.31 5.13
CA MET A 14 11.14 -10.37 4.25
C MET A 14 12.43 -10.02 5.00
N ARG A 15 12.41 -9.02 5.88
CA ARG A 15 13.57 -8.70 6.72
C ARG A 15 13.92 -9.82 7.68
N VAL A 16 12.92 -10.51 8.26
CA VAL A 16 13.11 -11.71 9.10
C VAL A 16 13.79 -12.82 8.28
N LEU A 17 13.24 -13.13 7.09
CA LEU A 17 13.80 -14.16 6.20
C LEU A 17 15.26 -13.88 5.82
N LEU A 18 15.55 -12.67 5.33
CA LEU A 18 16.88 -12.25 4.92
C LEU A 18 17.89 -12.24 6.09
N ARG A 19 17.42 -12.08 7.32
CA ARG A 19 18.28 -12.13 8.50
C ARG A 19 18.53 -13.54 9.01
N LEU A 20 17.51 -14.41 9.00
CA LEU A 20 17.59 -15.74 9.60
C LEU A 20 18.17 -16.80 8.65
N LEU A 21 17.74 -16.82 7.39
CA LEU A 21 18.07 -17.90 6.45
C LEU A 21 19.57 -18.05 6.18
N PRO A 22 20.39 -17.00 6.00
CA PRO A 22 21.78 -17.17 5.62
C PRO A 22 22.60 -17.94 6.65
N ASN A 23 22.53 -17.57 7.94
CA ASN A 23 23.41 -18.16 8.96
C ASN A 23 22.90 -18.11 10.41
N HIS A 24 21.66 -17.68 10.65
CA HIS A 24 21.17 -17.41 12.00
C HIS A 24 19.99 -18.29 12.44
N LEU A 25 19.49 -19.15 11.55
CA LEU A 25 18.38 -20.04 11.88
C LEU A 25 18.90 -21.27 12.63
N PRO A 26 18.44 -21.55 13.86
CA PRO A 26 18.82 -22.77 14.60
C PRO A 26 18.53 -24.04 13.80
N ASN A 27 19.33 -25.08 13.97
CA ASN A 27 19.24 -26.29 13.14
C ASN A 27 17.91 -27.05 13.29
N ASP A 28 17.24 -26.88 14.41
CA ASP A 28 15.95 -27.49 14.74
C ASP A 28 14.73 -26.67 14.33
N VAL A 29 14.93 -25.51 13.65
CA VAL A 29 13.84 -24.61 13.22
C VAL A 29 13.66 -24.65 11.70
N GLN A 30 12.43 -24.77 11.24
CA GLN A 30 12.00 -24.55 9.86
C GLN A 30 11.11 -23.30 9.80
N ILE A 31 11.11 -22.59 8.70
CA ILE A 31 10.25 -21.43 8.48
C ILE A 31 9.13 -21.79 7.49
N THR A 32 7.88 -21.47 7.85
CA THR A 32 6.76 -21.48 6.90
C THR A 32 6.29 -20.06 6.67
N LEU A 33 6.41 -19.56 5.44
CA LEU A 33 5.85 -18.28 5.01
C LEU A 33 4.46 -18.51 4.41
N ILE A 34 3.45 -17.81 4.91
CA ILE A 34 2.09 -17.83 4.35
C ILE A 34 1.79 -16.48 3.73
N ASP A 35 1.49 -16.44 2.44
CA ASP A 35 1.09 -15.23 1.71
C ASP A 35 0.04 -15.57 0.65
N ARG A 36 -0.71 -14.57 0.20
CA ARG A 36 -1.68 -14.73 -0.90
C ARG A 36 -1.01 -14.80 -2.27
N THR A 37 0.23 -14.30 -2.39
CA THR A 37 0.98 -14.18 -3.64
C THR A 37 2.32 -14.89 -3.56
N PRO A 38 2.84 -15.42 -4.68
CA PRO A 38 4.13 -16.13 -4.72
C PRO A 38 5.33 -15.17 -4.81
N PHE A 39 5.18 -13.93 -4.38
CA PHE A 39 6.23 -12.91 -4.42
C PHE A 39 6.03 -11.85 -3.35
N HIS A 40 7.11 -11.26 -2.92
CA HIS A 40 7.11 -10.02 -2.16
C HIS A 40 6.77 -8.85 -3.08
N SER A 41 5.79 -8.04 -2.67
CA SER A 41 5.39 -6.84 -3.40
C SER A 41 6.11 -5.62 -2.85
N LEU A 42 6.77 -4.86 -3.73
CA LEU A 42 7.37 -3.56 -3.40
C LEU A 42 6.27 -2.50 -3.26
N LYS A 43 5.60 -2.51 -2.11
CA LYS A 43 4.45 -1.63 -1.83
C LYS A 43 4.81 -0.15 -1.89
N THR A 44 6.07 0.19 -1.62
CA THR A 44 6.59 1.55 -1.76
C THR A 44 6.65 2.04 -3.20
N GLU A 45 6.50 1.17 -4.20
CA GLU A 45 6.53 1.49 -5.63
C GLU A 45 5.13 1.44 -6.27
N PHE A 46 4.06 1.24 -5.48
CA PHE A 46 2.72 1.14 -6.04
C PHE A 46 2.17 2.46 -6.58
N TYR A 47 2.72 3.59 -6.15
CA TYR A 47 2.44 4.90 -6.73
C TYR A 47 2.92 4.97 -8.18
N ALA A 48 4.14 4.48 -8.47
CA ALA A 48 4.69 4.43 -9.83
C ALA A 48 3.90 3.47 -10.74
N LEU A 49 3.45 2.31 -10.20
CA LEU A 49 2.56 1.41 -10.92
C LEU A 49 1.23 2.09 -11.26
N ALA A 50 0.65 2.85 -10.32
CA ALA A 50 -0.62 3.57 -10.53
C ALA A 50 -0.47 4.75 -11.50
N ALA A 51 0.67 5.44 -11.51
CA ALA A 51 0.97 6.51 -12.45
C ALA A 51 1.44 6.01 -13.84
N GLY A 52 1.73 4.70 -13.97
CA GLY A 52 2.16 4.06 -15.20
C GLY A 52 3.64 4.21 -15.54
N THR A 53 4.46 4.63 -14.58
CA THR A 53 5.92 4.79 -14.73
C THR A 53 6.71 3.56 -14.30
N SER A 54 6.04 2.59 -13.64
CA SER A 54 6.59 1.26 -13.35
C SER A 54 5.65 0.15 -13.85
N THR A 55 6.22 -1.02 -14.08
CA THR A 55 5.48 -2.20 -14.51
C THR A 55 5.20 -3.14 -13.35
N ASP A 56 4.21 -4.00 -13.52
CA ASP A 56 3.83 -5.03 -12.56
C ASP A 56 4.99 -6.00 -12.21
N LYS A 57 5.88 -6.25 -13.16
CA LYS A 57 7.05 -7.11 -12.96
C LYS A 57 8.11 -6.45 -12.06
N GLU A 58 8.31 -5.15 -12.21
CA GLU A 58 9.31 -4.39 -11.46
C GLU A 58 8.95 -4.25 -9.98
N VAL A 59 7.67 -4.30 -9.63
CA VAL A 59 7.21 -4.22 -8.24
C VAL A 59 7.10 -5.57 -7.53
N ARG A 60 7.68 -6.65 -8.12
CA ARG A 60 7.68 -8.00 -7.56
C ARG A 60 9.08 -8.52 -7.33
N VAL A 61 9.30 -9.10 -6.17
CA VAL A 61 10.55 -9.76 -5.80
C VAL A 61 10.25 -11.20 -5.38
N ALA A 62 10.96 -12.17 -5.94
CA ALA A 62 10.82 -13.56 -5.54
C ALA A 62 11.17 -13.76 -4.06
N PHE A 63 10.45 -14.65 -3.38
CA PHE A 63 10.87 -15.10 -2.05
C PHE A 63 12.20 -15.85 -2.14
N PRO A 64 13.02 -15.84 -1.06
CA PRO A 64 14.27 -16.58 -1.04
C PRO A 64 14.07 -18.07 -1.35
N ASP A 65 14.91 -18.62 -2.20
CA ASP A 65 14.99 -20.07 -2.39
C ASP A 65 15.91 -20.68 -1.32
N ASN A 66 15.33 -21.45 -0.41
CA ASN A 66 16.07 -22.07 0.69
C ASN A 66 15.36 -23.34 1.15
N ALA A 67 16.11 -24.42 1.36
CA ALA A 67 15.59 -25.72 1.78
C ALA A 67 14.85 -25.69 3.15
N ARG A 68 15.08 -24.66 3.95
CA ARG A 68 14.45 -24.48 5.28
C ARG A 68 13.30 -23.46 5.25
N LEU A 69 12.93 -22.98 4.08
CA LEU A 69 11.75 -22.12 3.84
C LEU A 69 10.70 -22.89 3.06
N LYS A 70 9.54 -23.09 3.67
CA LYS A 70 8.33 -23.55 2.99
C LYS A 70 7.43 -22.38 2.73
N CYS A 71 7.01 -22.17 1.48
CA CYS A 71 5.99 -21.18 1.14
C CYS A 71 4.63 -21.88 0.98
N VAL A 72 3.61 -21.30 1.61
CA VAL A 72 2.20 -21.73 1.50
C VAL A 72 1.42 -20.54 0.98
N TYR A 73 0.65 -20.73 -0.08
CA TYR A 73 -0.09 -19.64 -0.72
C TYR A 73 -1.58 -19.78 -0.45
N GLY A 74 -2.17 -18.75 0.14
CA GLY A 74 -3.60 -18.73 0.45
C GLY A 74 -3.99 -17.53 1.31
N GLU A 75 -5.28 -17.30 1.41
CA GLU A 75 -5.86 -16.29 2.26
C GLU A 75 -6.02 -16.82 3.70
N ILE A 76 -5.47 -16.09 4.66
CA ILE A 76 -5.57 -16.45 6.09
C ILE A 76 -6.93 -15.97 6.58
N VAL A 77 -7.74 -16.91 7.08
CA VAL A 77 -9.09 -16.61 7.59
C VAL A 77 -9.18 -16.67 9.11
N LYS A 78 -8.30 -17.45 9.77
CA LYS A 78 -8.33 -17.57 11.22
C LYS A 78 -6.97 -17.91 11.80
N ILE A 79 -6.70 -17.38 12.98
CA ILE A 79 -5.56 -17.73 13.84
C ILE A 79 -6.12 -18.27 15.16
N ASN A 80 -5.92 -19.56 15.43
CA ASN A 80 -6.24 -20.19 16.69
C ASN A 80 -4.99 -20.21 17.58
N ARG A 81 -4.96 -19.34 18.61
CA ARG A 81 -3.81 -19.21 19.49
C ARG A 81 -3.68 -20.32 20.52
N GLU A 82 -4.78 -20.93 20.91
CA GLU A 82 -4.80 -21.99 21.92
C GLU A 82 -4.25 -23.30 21.34
N GLU A 83 -4.71 -23.64 20.14
CA GLU A 83 -4.28 -24.83 19.40
C GLU A 83 -3.02 -24.58 18.56
N LYS A 84 -2.56 -23.32 18.47
CA LYS A 84 -1.43 -22.88 17.64
C LYS A 84 -1.59 -23.26 16.16
N LEU A 85 -2.75 -22.95 15.59
CA LEU A 85 -3.09 -23.21 14.19
C LEU A 85 -3.42 -21.96 13.41
N VAL A 86 -3.07 -21.95 12.13
CA VAL A 86 -3.50 -20.95 11.14
C VAL A 86 -4.34 -21.66 10.09
N GLU A 87 -5.56 -21.16 9.87
CA GLU A 87 -6.50 -21.69 8.88
C GLU A 87 -6.54 -20.79 7.64
N LEU A 88 -6.48 -21.39 6.45
CA LEU A 88 -6.62 -20.73 5.17
C LEU A 88 -8.02 -20.93 4.59
N ALA A 89 -8.41 -20.05 3.67
CA ALA A 89 -9.74 -20.07 3.06
C ALA A 89 -10.05 -21.35 2.25
N ASP A 90 -9.01 -22.04 1.78
CA ASP A 90 -9.13 -23.32 1.06
C ASP A 90 -9.24 -24.55 1.99
N GLY A 91 -9.25 -24.33 3.30
CA GLY A 91 -9.28 -25.39 4.32
C GLY A 91 -7.90 -25.90 4.74
N THR A 92 -6.82 -25.39 4.15
CA THR A 92 -5.45 -25.72 4.61
C THR A 92 -5.25 -25.24 6.04
N VAL A 93 -4.67 -26.10 6.87
CA VAL A 93 -4.32 -25.79 8.27
C VAL A 93 -2.81 -25.92 8.43
N VAL A 94 -2.20 -24.92 9.06
CA VAL A 94 -0.76 -24.87 9.36
C VAL A 94 -0.56 -24.72 10.86
N ASP A 95 0.15 -25.66 11.47
CA ASP A 95 0.57 -25.60 12.88
C ASP A 95 1.82 -24.73 13.05
N TYR A 96 1.97 -24.11 14.21
CA TYR A 96 3.14 -23.30 14.53
C TYR A 96 3.60 -23.48 15.98
N ASP A 97 4.90 -23.40 16.20
CA ASP A 97 5.49 -23.21 17.53
C ASP A 97 5.58 -21.72 17.87
N ASP A 98 6.08 -20.94 16.89
CA ASP A 98 6.23 -19.49 16.97
C ASP A 98 5.53 -18.82 15.77
N LEU A 99 4.90 -17.68 16.01
CA LEU A 99 4.14 -16.94 14.98
C LEU A 99 4.56 -15.48 14.90
N VAL A 100 4.84 -15.02 13.67
CA VAL A 100 5.05 -13.60 13.38
C VAL A 100 3.95 -13.10 12.45
N ILE A 101 3.20 -12.09 12.90
CA ILE A 101 2.10 -11.49 12.13
C ILE A 101 2.61 -10.25 11.40
N GLY A 102 2.77 -10.33 10.08
CA GLY A 102 3.24 -9.27 9.20
C GLY A 102 2.28 -9.00 8.04
N LEU A 103 0.97 -9.01 8.29
CA LEU A 103 -0.08 -8.91 7.27
C LEU A 103 -0.23 -7.51 6.66
N GLY A 104 0.45 -6.51 7.22
CA GLY A 104 0.41 -5.14 6.71
C GLY A 104 -0.83 -4.38 7.15
N CYS A 105 -1.34 -3.53 6.26
CA CYS A 105 -2.50 -2.68 6.53
C CYS A 105 -3.42 -2.61 5.32
N GLU A 106 -4.64 -2.18 5.56
CA GLU A 106 -5.66 -1.90 4.55
C GLU A 106 -6.00 -0.41 4.50
N ASP A 107 -6.77 -0.02 3.49
CA ASP A 107 -7.30 1.33 3.37
C ASP A 107 -8.21 1.66 4.55
N LYS A 108 -8.09 2.89 5.06
CA LYS A 108 -8.94 3.39 6.11
C LYS A 108 -9.70 4.64 5.65
N TYR A 109 -10.96 4.49 5.38
CA TYR A 109 -11.82 5.57 4.88
C TYR A 109 -12.40 6.47 5.97
N HIS A 110 -12.10 6.21 7.24
CA HIS A 110 -12.52 7.00 8.41
C HIS A 110 -14.04 7.25 8.52
N GLY A 111 -14.86 6.40 7.92
CA GLY A 111 -16.32 6.54 7.91
C GLY A 111 -16.84 7.61 6.95
N VAL A 112 -16.00 8.10 6.03
CA VAL A 112 -16.43 9.06 4.99
C VAL A 112 -17.38 8.37 4.02
N PRO A 113 -18.66 8.80 3.93
CA PRO A 113 -19.65 8.22 3.03
C PRO A 113 -19.19 8.28 1.57
N GLY A 114 -19.39 7.18 0.85
CA GLY A 114 -19.02 7.04 -0.56
C GLY A 114 -17.53 6.88 -0.84
N ALA A 115 -16.64 7.06 0.15
CA ALA A 115 -15.22 6.90 -0.08
C ALA A 115 -14.83 5.47 -0.48
N PRO A 116 -15.34 4.39 0.14
CA PRO A 116 -15.03 3.03 -0.30
C PRO A 116 -15.52 2.73 -1.73
N GLU A 117 -16.63 3.31 -2.15
CA GLU A 117 -17.32 3.03 -3.41
C GLU A 117 -16.77 3.85 -4.58
N TYR A 118 -16.40 5.12 -4.33
CA TYR A 118 -16.10 6.10 -5.39
C TYR A 118 -14.64 6.54 -5.44
N THR A 119 -13.77 5.96 -4.58
CA THR A 119 -12.33 6.20 -4.67
C THR A 119 -11.57 4.98 -5.15
N HIS A 120 -10.38 5.20 -5.66
CA HIS A 120 -9.42 4.17 -6.02
C HIS A 120 -8.23 4.20 -5.05
N SER A 121 -7.60 3.07 -4.85
CA SER A 121 -6.51 2.90 -3.89
C SER A 121 -5.28 2.32 -4.55
N ILE A 122 -4.12 2.50 -3.91
CA ILE A 122 -2.84 1.91 -4.31
C ILE A 122 -2.30 0.92 -3.27
N GLN A 123 -3.16 0.39 -2.39
CA GLN A 123 -2.73 -0.48 -1.27
C GLN A 123 -2.29 -1.89 -1.68
N THR A 124 -2.70 -2.33 -2.87
CA THR A 124 -2.30 -3.63 -3.45
C THR A 124 -1.98 -3.46 -4.93
N ILE A 125 -1.21 -4.39 -5.51
CA ILE A 125 -0.94 -4.39 -6.97
C ILE A 125 -2.24 -4.38 -7.77
N ALA A 126 -3.23 -5.19 -7.39
CA ALA A 126 -4.53 -5.24 -8.08
C ALA A 126 -5.25 -3.88 -8.05
N LYS A 127 -5.27 -3.21 -6.88
CA LYS A 127 -5.86 -1.87 -6.75
C LYS A 127 -5.07 -0.82 -7.53
N ALA A 128 -3.73 -0.86 -7.48
CA ALA A 128 -2.87 0.06 -8.24
C ALA A 128 -3.09 -0.07 -9.76
N ARG A 129 -3.29 -1.29 -10.27
CA ARG A 129 -3.66 -1.52 -11.68
C ARG A 129 -4.99 -0.88 -12.05
N VAL A 130 -6.02 -1.10 -11.24
CA VAL A 130 -7.34 -0.47 -11.45
C VAL A 130 -7.21 1.05 -11.43
N THR A 131 -6.42 1.60 -10.51
CA THR A 131 -6.14 3.03 -10.44
C THR A 131 -5.43 3.51 -11.72
N PHE A 132 -4.42 2.79 -12.21
CA PHE A 132 -3.75 3.09 -13.46
C PHE A 132 -4.71 3.11 -14.65
N GLU A 133 -5.53 2.07 -14.82
CA GLU A 133 -6.52 2.00 -15.91
C GLU A 133 -7.49 3.18 -15.87
N LYS A 134 -7.94 3.58 -14.68
CA LYS A 134 -8.80 4.75 -14.50
C LYS A 134 -8.09 6.04 -14.86
N LEU A 135 -6.87 6.24 -14.40
CA LEU A 135 -6.07 7.42 -14.73
C LEU A 135 -5.80 7.51 -16.24
N CYS A 136 -5.48 6.39 -16.89
CA CYS A 136 -5.28 6.34 -18.34
C CYS A 136 -6.56 6.70 -19.13
N SER A 137 -7.73 6.37 -18.62
CA SER A 137 -9.00 6.65 -19.28
C SER A 137 -9.47 8.11 -19.17
N LEU A 138 -8.81 8.92 -18.34
CA LEU A 138 -9.17 10.32 -18.17
C LEU A 138 -8.73 11.16 -19.38
N PRO A 139 -9.64 11.96 -19.95
CA PRO A 139 -9.28 12.91 -21.01
C PRO A 139 -8.38 14.03 -20.47
N PRO A 140 -7.59 14.68 -21.35
CA PRO A 140 -6.81 15.86 -20.99
C PRO A 140 -7.67 16.94 -20.32
N GLY A 141 -7.12 17.62 -19.33
CA GLY A 141 -7.83 18.64 -18.53
C GLY A 141 -8.71 18.09 -17.41
N SER A 142 -8.83 16.77 -17.27
CA SER A 142 -9.56 16.17 -16.16
C SER A 142 -8.89 16.49 -14.81
N THR A 143 -9.69 16.58 -13.74
CA THR A 143 -9.18 16.79 -12.39
C THR A 143 -9.09 15.47 -11.63
N VAL A 144 -7.94 15.21 -11.01
CA VAL A 144 -7.69 14.08 -10.11
C VAL A 144 -7.56 14.60 -8.69
N GLY A 145 -8.45 14.15 -7.80
CA GLY A 145 -8.37 14.41 -6.37
C GLY A 145 -7.61 13.29 -5.65
N ILE A 146 -6.53 13.62 -4.96
CA ILE A 146 -5.77 12.69 -4.12
C ILE A 146 -6.07 13.04 -2.67
N ILE A 147 -6.61 12.08 -1.90
CA ILE A 147 -7.02 12.30 -0.50
C ILE A 147 -5.98 11.70 0.44
N GLY A 148 -5.27 12.57 1.13
CA GLY A 148 -4.17 12.27 2.05
C GLY A 148 -2.81 12.70 1.50
N ALA A 149 -2.17 13.69 2.15
CA ALA A 149 -0.83 14.18 1.81
C ALA A 149 0.25 13.60 2.74
N GLY A 150 0.15 12.30 3.05
CA GLY A 150 1.25 11.48 3.53
C GLY A 150 2.18 11.07 2.39
N LEU A 151 3.20 10.23 2.66
CA LEU A 151 4.17 9.78 1.65
C LEU A 151 3.49 9.28 0.37
N SER A 152 2.58 8.30 0.47
CA SER A 152 1.97 7.69 -0.72
C SER A 152 1.17 8.67 -1.59
N GLY A 153 0.47 9.64 -0.96
CA GLY A 153 -0.27 10.64 -1.73
C GLY A 153 0.65 11.64 -2.43
N ILE A 154 1.74 12.02 -1.79
CA ILE A 154 2.76 12.90 -2.36
C ILE A 154 3.51 12.21 -3.48
N GLU A 155 3.96 10.97 -3.28
CA GLU A 155 4.62 10.16 -4.29
C GLU A 155 3.72 9.99 -5.53
N LEU A 156 2.44 9.64 -5.34
CA LEU A 156 1.49 9.52 -6.44
C LEU A 156 1.26 10.86 -7.14
N ALA A 157 1.11 11.97 -6.40
CA ALA A 157 0.89 13.29 -6.98
C ALA A 157 2.09 13.75 -7.82
N SER A 158 3.31 13.54 -7.32
CA SER A 158 4.55 13.89 -8.03
C SER A 158 4.71 13.08 -9.30
N GLU A 159 4.60 11.76 -9.20
CA GLU A 159 4.75 10.83 -10.31
C GLU A 159 3.67 11.05 -11.39
N LEU A 160 2.44 11.29 -10.95
CA LEU A 160 1.34 11.60 -11.87
C LEU A 160 1.55 12.94 -12.58
N ARG A 161 2.08 13.97 -11.89
CA ARG A 161 2.42 15.25 -12.52
C ARG A 161 3.46 15.09 -13.60
N GLU A 162 4.48 14.25 -13.40
CA GLU A 162 5.54 14.01 -14.39
C GLU A 162 5.03 13.16 -15.57
N SER A 163 4.20 12.13 -15.30
CA SER A 163 3.70 11.23 -16.36
C SER A 163 2.47 11.76 -17.12
N ARG A 164 1.64 12.61 -16.49
CA ARG A 164 0.37 13.14 -17.00
C ARG A 164 0.27 14.65 -16.76
N ALA A 165 1.14 15.41 -17.43
CA ALA A 165 1.14 16.88 -17.38
C ALA A 165 -0.18 17.54 -17.85
N ASP A 166 -1.01 16.79 -18.55
CA ASP A 166 -2.32 17.19 -19.05
C ASP A 166 -3.45 17.18 -17.99
N LEU A 167 -3.24 16.59 -16.82
CA LEU A 167 -4.24 16.51 -15.77
C LEU A 167 -4.13 17.67 -14.76
N ASN A 168 -5.25 18.05 -14.16
CA ASN A 168 -5.28 18.92 -12.98
C ASN A 168 -5.20 18.06 -11.73
N ILE A 169 -4.24 18.31 -10.83
CA ILE A 169 -4.04 17.50 -9.62
C ILE A 169 -4.36 18.34 -8.38
N LYS A 170 -5.26 17.81 -7.54
CA LYS A 170 -5.63 18.39 -6.24
C LYS A 170 -5.29 17.42 -5.14
N LEU A 171 -4.46 17.83 -4.18
CA LEU A 171 -4.03 17.03 -3.04
C LEU A 171 -4.68 17.54 -1.77
N PHE A 172 -5.57 16.75 -1.18
CA PHE A 172 -6.32 17.09 0.04
C PHE A 172 -5.65 16.51 1.27
N ASP A 173 -5.46 17.32 2.32
CA ASP A 173 -5.05 16.82 3.63
C ASP A 173 -5.75 17.56 4.77
N ARG A 174 -6.17 16.80 5.80
CA ARG A 174 -6.81 17.35 7.00
C ARG A 174 -5.86 18.17 7.88
N SER A 175 -4.56 17.93 7.74
CA SER A 175 -3.54 18.64 8.52
C SER A 175 -3.33 20.06 7.97
N HIS A 176 -2.73 20.90 8.77
CA HIS A 176 -2.34 22.26 8.33
C HIS A 176 -1.15 22.28 7.37
N ARG A 177 -0.42 21.16 7.27
CA ARG A 177 0.71 20.98 6.34
C ARG A 177 0.76 19.54 5.83
N ILE A 178 1.29 19.35 4.64
CA ILE A 178 1.61 18.05 4.07
C ILE A 178 2.75 17.38 4.85
N LEU A 179 2.88 16.07 4.81
CA LEU A 179 3.92 15.30 5.52
C LEU A 179 4.07 15.71 6.99
N ARG A 180 2.99 15.86 7.72
CA ARG A 180 2.98 16.40 9.09
C ARG A 180 3.93 15.68 10.06
N ASP A 181 4.18 14.39 9.85
CA ASP A 181 5.01 13.52 10.69
C ASP A 181 6.51 13.58 10.31
N PHE A 182 6.87 14.43 9.34
CA PHE A 182 8.23 14.67 8.86
C PHE A 182 8.72 16.08 9.23
N PRO A 183 10.04 16.34 9.12
CA PRO A 183 10.59 17.67 9.37
C PRO A 183 9.90 18.74 8.51
N GLU A 184 9.64 19.90 9.10
CA GLU A 184 8.91 21.00 8.44
C GLU A 184 9.57 21.46 7.14
N LYS A 185 10.90 21.56 7.12
CA LYS A 185 11.68 21.91 5.92
C LYS A 185 11.38 20.99 4.72
N LEU A 186 11.11 19.69 4.96
CA LEU A 186 10.75 18.77 3.89
C LEU A 186 9.34 19.09 3.36
N SER A 187 8.42 19.39 4.26
CA SER A 187 7.07 19.80 3.92
C SER A 187 7.03 21.07 3.07
N GLU A 188 7.83 22.07 3.47
CA GLU A 188 7.98 23.35 2.75
C GLU A 188 8.59 23.12 1.36
N TYR A 189 9.69 22.37 1.27
CA TYR A 189 10.34 22.04 0.00
C TYR A 189 9.39 21.38 -1.00
N ILE A 190 8.63 20.37 -0.54
CA ILE A 190 7.69 19.65 -1.41
C ILE A 190 6.51 20.55 -1.80
N LYS A 191 6.03 21.39 -0.87
CA LYS A 191 4.96 22.35 -1.17
C LYS A 191 5.39 23.34 -2.25
N GLU A 192 6.60 23.88 -2.16
CA GLU A 192 7.16 24.77 -3.18
C GLU A 192 7.31 24.05 -4.54
N TRP A 193 7.69 22.76 -4.52
CA TRP A 193 7.77 21.97 -5.74
C TRP A 193 6.38 21.79 -6.37
N PHE A 194 5.36 21.48 -5.59
CA PHE A 194 3.98 21.34 -6.07
C PHE A 194 3.44 22.65 -6.63
N GLU A 195 3.68 23.78 -5.98
CA GLU A 195 3.29 25.10 -6.45
C GLU A 195 3.94 25.43 -7.84
N LYS A 196 5.21 25.07 -8.02
CA LYS A 196 5.93 25.26 -9.29
C LYS A 196 5.47 24.33 -10.42
N HIS A 197 4.80 23.24 -10.09
CA HIS A 197 4.36 22.21 -11.03
C HIS A 197 2.84 22.07 -11.12
N ASP A 198 2.10 23.11 -10.74
CA ASP A 198 0.65 23.18 -10.85
C ASP A 198 -0.09 22.01 -10.16
N VAL A 199 0.39 21.60 -8.97
CA VAL A 199 -0.33 20.69 -8.08
C VAL A 199 -0.96 21.52 -6.96
N GLU A 200 -2.28 21.58 -6.92
CA GLU A 200 -3.02 22.32 -5.90
C GLU A 200 -3.05 21.55 -4.57
N VAL A 201 -2.47 22.13 -3.52
CA VAL A 201 -2.48 21.56 -2.16
C VAL A 201 -3.57 22.21 -1.33
N ILE A 202 -4.56 21.42 -0.93
CA ILE A 202 -5.70 21.84 -0.10
C ILE A 202 -5.48 21.33 1.33
N ALA A 203 -4.80 22.13 2.14
CA ALA A 203 -4.56 21.85 3.56
C ALA A 203 -5.82 22.15 4.39
N LYS A 204 -5.90 21.56 5.61
CA LYS A 204 -7.07 21.65 6.50
C LYS A 204 -8.36 21.19 5.82
N ALA A 205 -8.25 20.32 4.82
CA ALA A 205 -9.38 19.72 4.14
C ALA A 205 -10.13 18.77 5.08
N ASN A 206 -11.43 18.96 5.16
CA ASN A 206 -12.32 18.06 5.87
C ASN A 206 -13.25 17.38 4.85
N VAL A 207 -12.79 16.26 4.29
CA VAL A 207 -13.58 15.50 3.33
C VAL A 207 -14.74 14.83 4.09
N THR A 208 -15.95 15.25 3.80
CA THR A 208 -17.18 14.81 4.49
C THR A 208 -17.96 13.77 3.72
N ALA A 209 -17.83 13.72 2.40
CA ALA A 209 -18.42 12.69 1.54
C ALA A 209 -17.68 12.62 0.19
N VAL A 210 -17.83 11.51 -0.50
CA VAL A 210 -17.41 11.32 -1.90
C VAL A 210 -18.58 10.80 -2.71
N GLU A 211 -18.79 11.41 -3.86
CA GLU A 211 -19.78 11.00 -4.86
C GLU A 211 -19.09 10.76 -6.22
N PRO A 212 -19.77 10.18 -7.21
CA PRO A 212 -19.19 10.03 -8.54
C PRO A 212 -18.69 11.37 -9.10
N GLY A 213 -17.36 11.50 -9.25
CA GLY A 213 -16.72 12.70 -9.78
C GLY A 213 -16.72 13.92 -8.86
N LYS A 214 -17.05 13.78 -7.57
CA LYS A 214 -17.13 14.90 -6.62
C LYS A 214 -16.53 14.54 -5.26
N VAL A 215 -15.82 15.49 -4.67
CA VAL A 215 -15.36 15.46 -3.28
C VAL A 215 -16.02 16.59 -2.51
N HIS A 216 -16.72 16.27 -1.44
CA HIS A 216 -17.27 17.26 -0.50
C HIS A 216 -16.19 17.60 0.53
N ASN A 217 -15.74 18.83 0.49
CA ASN A 217 -14.73 19.37 1.41
C ASN A 217 -15.33 20.54 2.19
N ASN A 218 -15.67 20.34 3.47
CA ASN A 218 -16.46 21.27 4.26
C ASN A 218 -17.79 21.60 3.54
N ASP A 219 -18.05 22.87 3.28
CA ASP A 219 -19.25 23.35 2.57
C ASP A 219 -19.06 23.48 1.05
N GLN A 220 -17.92 23.02 0.52
CA GLN A 220 -17.58 23.08 -0.90
C GLN A 220 -17.66 21.71 -1.56
N VAL A 221 -18.11 21.70 -2.81
CA VAL A 221 -18.07 20.52 -3.70
C VAL A 221 -17.02 20.78 -4.77
N ILE A 222 -16.07 19.88 -4.88
CA ILE A 222 -14.92 19.96 -5.80
C ILE A 222 -14.97 18.78 -6.75
#